data_68c2e49d4718cf8152c4b2c8d1db7f3f
#
_entry.id   68c2e49d4718cf8152c4b2c8d1db7f3f
#
_cell.length_a   1.000
_cell.length_b   1.000
_cell.length_c   1.000
_cell.angle_alpha   90.00
_cell.angle_beta   90.00
_cell.angle_gamma   90.00
#
_symmetry.space_group_name_H-M   'P 1'
#
loop_
_entity.id
_entity.type
_entity.pdbx_description
1 polymer ?
#
loop_
_entity_poly.entity_id
_entity_poly.type
_entity_poly.pdbx_seq_one_letter_code
_entity_poly.pdbx_strand_id
1 'polypeptide(L)'
;MMLKKALVCGAGGFIGSHLVSRLKRYGYWVRGADLKYPEFSKTTADDFRILDFRELSNCEKALEIGSGEKFDEVFQLAADMGGMGFIHSAECEIMRNSALTNINMIHASSKNDVSRYFFSSSACVYRDMNPEESELNEDDAYPAQPDNEYGWEKLYAERIAMAYGRRFNIPIRIARFQNCYGPEGTWEGGREKAPAAICRKVAEASNGGTIDVWGDGTAMRAFTYIDDMLDGIIMLVHSDLENGVNIGRQEYVSVDELVKIVIEVAGKNIQIKHIEGPVGVKARNFTNERIKNLGWESKISLKEGLSRTYSWIKSQVEKKSS
;
A
#
# COMPACT_ATOMS: atom_id res chain seq x y z
N MET A 1 -18.50 19.72 18.42
CA MET A 1 -18.24 18.32 18.05
C MET A 1 -16.88 17.95 18.60
N MET A 2 -16.75 16.81 19.27
CA MET A 2 -15.42 16.30 19.64
C MET A 2 -14.65 15.93 18.38
N LEU A 3 -13.35 16.25 18.35
CA LEU A 3 -12.46 15.93 17.24
C LEU A 3 -12.30 14.39 17.16
N LYS A 4 -12.55 13.79 16.00
CA LYS A 4 -12.26 12.36 15.80
C LYS A 4 -10.76 12.11 15.94
N LYS A 5 -10.39 11.00 16.58
CA LYS A 5 -9.01 10.61 16.83
C LYS A 5 -8.63 9.36 16.05
N ALA A 6 -7.55 9.45 15.30
CA ALA A 6 -7.03 8.35 14.50
C ALA A 6 -5.60 7.97 14.92
N LEU A 7 -5.34 6.67 15.02
CA LEU A 7 -3.99 6.10 15.08
C LEU A 7 -3.64 5.55 13.69
N VAL A 8 -2.54 6.02 13.12
CA VAL A 8 -1.99 5.51 11.87
C VAL A 8 -0.70 4.76 12.18
N CYS A 9 -0.74 3.43 12.11
CA CYS A 9 0.42 2.55 12.21
C CYS A 9 1.07 2.43 10.83
N GLY A 10 2.40 2.53 10.76
CA GLY A 10 3.12 2.63 9.48
C GLY A 10 3.13 4.07 8.92
N ALA A 11 3.00 5.07 9.80
CA ALA A 11 2.91 6.49 9.44
C ALA A 11 4.22 7.09 8.90
N GLY A 12 5.35 6.41 9.07
CA GLY A 12 6.63 6.78 8.45
C GLY A 12 6.81 6.23 7.04
N GLY A 13 5.94 5.30 6.61
CA GLY A 13 5.93 4.73 5.27
C GLY A 13 5.13 5.55 4.26
N PHE A 14 5.19 5.14 2.99
CA PHE A 14 4.59 5.84 1.86
C PHE A 14 3.07 6.10 2.03
N ILE A 15 2.26 5.04 2.15
CA ILE A 15 0.80 5.20 2.25
C ILE A 15 0.42 5.85 3.58
N GLY A 16 1.10 5.48 4.68
CA GLY A 16 0.80 6.00 6.01
C GLY A 16 1.04 7.49 6.16
N SER A 17 2.13 8.04 5.62
CA SER A 17 2.43 9.48 5.67
C SER A 17 1.39 10.30 4.90
N HIS A 18 1.01 9.83 3.72
CA HIS A 18 -0.06 10.45 2.92
C HIS A 18 -1.42 10.36 3.62
N LEU A 19 -1.73 9.23 4.28
CA LEU A 19 -2.97 9.06 5.04
C LEU A 19 -3.02 10.01 6.24
N VAL A 20 -1.93 10.15 6.99
CA VAL A 20 -1.83 11.15 8.07
C VAL A 20 -2.21 12.54 7.54
N SER A 21 -1.60 12.97 6.43
CA SER A 21 -1.86 14.27 5.82
C SER A 21 -3.32 14.40 5.34
N ARG A 22 -3.93 13.33 4.83
CA ARG A 22 -5.33 13.30 4.39
C ARG A 22 -6.28 13.40 5.58
N LEU A 23 -6.06 12.66 6.67
CA LEU A 23 -6.87 12.71 7.89
C LEU A 23 -6.78 14.08 8.56
N LYS A 24 -5.60 14.70 8.59
CA LYS A 24 -5.43 16.08 9.09
C LYS A 24 -6.30 17.09 8.31
N ARG A 25 -6.35 16.98 6.99
CA ARG A 25 -7.24 17.83 6.15
C ARG A 25 -8.73 17.60 6.43
N TYR A 26 -9.11 16.41 6.90
CA TYR A 26 -10.49 16.10 7.32
C TYR A 26 -10.77 16.48 8.78
N GLY A 27 -9.83 17.15 9.46
CA GLY A 27 -10.02 17.66 10.81
C GLY A 27 -9.86 16.62 11.92
N TYR A 28 -9.17 15.50 11.65
CA TYR A 28 -8.83 14.53 12.70
C TYR A 28 -7.69 15.03 13.58
N TRP A 29 -7.71 14.64 14.84
CA TRP A 29 -6.49 14.54 15.63
C TRP A 29 -5.82 13.22 15.30
N VAL A 30 -4.56 13.26 14.87
CA VAL A 30 -3.86 12.08 14.32
C VAL A 30 -2.60 11.80 15.11
N ARG A 31 -2.51 10.57 15.63
CA ARG A 31 -1.23 9.99 16.04
C ARG A 31 -0.68 9.15 14.91
N GLY A 32 0.54 9.47 14.47
CA GLY A 32 1.35 8.59 13.65
C GLY A 32 2.26 7.72 14.52
N ALA A 33 2.47 6.47 14.13
CA ALA A 33 3.46 5.62 14.80
C ALA A 33 4.13 4.68 13.78
N ASP A 34 5.46 4.55 13.88
CA ASP A 34 6.31 3.78 12.97
C ASP A 34 7.67 3.50 13.61
N LEU A 35 8.50 2.68 12.97
CA LEU A 35 9.93 2.51 13.30
C LEU A 35 10.77 3.74 13.00
N LYS A 36 10.30 4.63 12.10
CA LYS A 36 11.01 5.83 11.64
C LYS A 36 10.03 6.96 11.29
N TYR A 37 10.52 8.17 11.26
CA TYR A 37 9.79 9.30 10.65
C TYR A 37 9.69 9.14 9.12
N PRO A 38 8.70 9.81 8.46
CA PRO A 38 8.69 9.90 7.00
C PRO A 38 10.01 10.47 6.47
N GLU A 39 10.50 9.85 5.40
CA GLU A 39 11.84 10.16 4.87
C GLU A 39 11.86 11.43 4.02
N PHE A 40 10.77 11.67 3.27
CA PHE A 40 10.76 12.70 2.22
C PHE A 40 9.98 13.95 2.58
N SER A 41 9.18 13.91 3.64
CA SER A 41 8.39 15.05 4.11
C SER A 41 8.30 15.06 5.64
N LYS A 42 8.08 16.24 6.20
CA LYS A 42 7.79 16.37 7.63
C LYS A 42 6.38 15.88 7.90
N THR A 43 6.22 15.01 8.91
CA THR A 43 4.89 14.54 9.32
C THR A 43 3.99 15.70 9.78
N THR A 44 2.71 15.61 9.44
CA THR A 44 1.66 16.54 9.90
C THR A 44 0.84 15.97 11.07
N ALA A 45 1.21 14.81 11.60
CA ALA A 45 0.55 14.24 12.77
C ALA A 45 0.65 15.17 13.99
N ASP A 46 -0.38 15.18 14.84
CA ASP A 46 -0.38 15.95 16.10
C ASP A 46 0.57 15.33 17.13
N ASP A 47 0.70 14.00 17.09
CA ASP A 47 1.64 13.23 17.90
C ASP A 47 2.29 12.17 17.00
N PHE A 48 3.59 11.97 17.13
CA PHE A 48 4.30 10.93 16.36
C PHE A 48 5.22 10.14 17.30
N ARG A 49 5.07 8.81 17.29
CA ARG A 49 5.82 7.90 18.17
C ARG A 49 6.66 6.93 17.36
N ILE A 50 7.93 6.80 17.74
CA ILE A 50 8.82 5.77 17.21
C ILE A 50 8.63 4.50 18.05
N LEU A 51 7.96 3.50 17.47
CA LEU A 51 7.54 2.28 18.14
C LEU A 51 7.67 1.06 17.22
N ASP A 52 8.17 -0.03 17.77
CA ASP A 52 8.23 -1.34 17.12
C ASP A 52 6.99 -2.17 17.52
N PHE A 53 6.08 -2.38 16.60
CA PHE A 53 4.83 -3.11 16.85
C PHE A 53 4.97 -4.63 16.91
N ARG A 54 6.17 -5.15 16.68
CA ARG A 54 6.48 -6.56 16.99
C ARG A 54 6.45 -6.82 18.50
N GLU A 55 6.52 -5.78 19.31
CA GLU A 55 6.40 -5.80 20.75
C GLU A 55 5.01 -5.34 21.20
N LEU A 56 4.25 -6.22 21.88
CA LEU A 56 2.88 -5.91 22.33
C LEU A 56 2.82 -4.64 23.18
N SER A 57 3.77 -4.45 24.09
CA SER A 57 3.82 -3.26 24.94
C SER A 57 3.93 -1.95 24.17
N ASN A 58 4.53 -1.97 22.97
CA ASN A 58 4.59 -0.80 22.10
C ASN A 58 3.26 -0.55 21.38
N CYS A 59 2.50 -1.61 21.05
CA CYS A 59 1.15 -1.46 20.53
C CYS A 59 0.22 -0.84 21.59
N GLU A 60 0.34 -1.27 22.86
CA GLU A 60 -0.40 -0.68 23.98
C GLU A 60 -0.04 0.80 24.17
N LYS A 61 1.26 1.14 24.20
CA LYS A 61 1.73 2.54 24.25
C LYS A 61 1.21 3.39 23.09
N ALA A 62 1.11 2.82 21.88
CA ALA A 62 0.57 3.56 20.73
C ALA A 62 -0.90 3.96 20.93
N LEU A 63 -1.64 3.17 21.70
CA LEU A 63 -3.06 3.39 22.00
C LEU A 63 -3.28 4.20 23.28
N GLU A 64 -2.26 4.39 24.12
CA GLU A 64 -2.37 5.24 25.33
C GLU A 64 -2.62 6.69 24.92
N ILE A 65 -3.75 7.22 25.34
CA ILE A 65 -4.16 8.62 25.15
C ILE A 65 -4.66 9.16 26.51
N GLY A 66 -4.94 10.46 26.59
CA GLY A 66 -5.36 11.07 27.86
C GLY A 66 -6.47 10.31 28.58
N SER A 67 -6.55 10.50 29.91
CA SER A 67 -7.51 9.79 30.75
C SER A 67 -8.95 9.94 30.26
N GLY A 68 -9.65 8.82 30.03
CA GLY A 68 -11.02 8.80 29.53
C GLY A 68 -11.16 9.01 28.02
N GLU A 69 -10.05 9.12 27.29
CA GLU A 69 -10.05 9.24 25.85
C GLU A 69 -9.70 7.91 25.16
N LYS A 70 -10.16 7.74 23.92
CA LYS A 70 -9.85 6.59 23.07
C LYS A 70 -9.69 7.02 21.62
N PHE A 71 -9.10 6.15 20.82
CA PHE A 71 -9.09 6.32 19.37
C PHE A 71 -10.42 5.87 18.78
N ASP A 72 -10.97 6.70 17.89
CA ASP A 72 -12.13 6.33 17.09
C ASP A 72 -11.73 5.30 16.03
N GLU A 73 -10.59 5.51 15.40
CA GLU A 73 -10.16 4.71 14.25
C GLU A 73 -8.67 4.33 14.36
N VAL A 74 -8.36 3.07 14.14
CA VAL A 74 -6.99 2.55 13.99
C VAL A 74 -6.79 2.12 12.55
N PHE A 75 -5.78 2.68 11.90
CA PHE A 75 -5.35 2.32 10.55
C PHE A 75 -4.06 1.50 10.63
N GLN A 76 -4.18 0.19 10.50
CA GLN A 76 -3.04 -0.72 10.50
C GLN A 76 -2.48 -0.87 9.09
N LEU A 77 -1.41 -0.09 8.81
CA LEU A 77 -0.66 -0.08 7.55
C LEU A 77 0.79 -0.55 7.74
N ALA A 78 1.22 -0.72 9.01
CA ALA A 78 2.58 -1.17 9.29
C ALA A 78 2.81 -2.59 8.76
N ALA A 79 3.81 -2.77 7.93
CA ALA A 79 4.21 -4.06 7.38
C ALA A 79 5.69 -4.02 6.97
N ASP A 80 6.36 -5.15 7.05
CA ASP A 80 7.66 -5.32 6.42
C ASP A 80 7.42 -5.62 4.93
N MET A 81 7.73 -4.66 4.06
CA MET A 81 7.30 -4.69 2.66
C MET A 81 8.36 -4.11 1.71
N GLY A 82 8.35 -4.60 0.48
CA GLY A 82 9.21 -4.13 -0.59
C GLY A 82 8.72 -4.59 -1.97
N GLY A 83 9.54 -4.42 -3.00
CA GLY A 83 9.31 -5.00 -4.32
C GLY A 83 9.48 -6.52 -4.32
N MET A 84 9.17 -7.18 -5.45
CA MET A 84 9.20 -8.65 -5.59
C MET A 84 10.54 -9.26 -5.18
N GLY A 85 11.66 -8.61 -5.49
CA GLY A 85 12.98 -9.10 -5.08
C GLY A 85 13.14 -9.21 -3.56
N PHE A 86 12.63 -8.23 -2.81
CA PHE A 86 12.64 -8.28 -1.34
C PHE A 86 11.68 -9.35 -0.81
N ILE A 87 10.47 -9.47 -1.37
CA ILE A 87 9.48 -10.46 -0.94
C ILE A 87 10.06 -11.87 -1.03
N HIS A 88 10.72 -12.23 -2.12
CA HIS A 88 11.32 -13.56 -2.31
C HIS A 88 12.60 -13.79 -1.49
N SER A 89 13.34 -12.74 -1.15
CA SER A 89 14.60 -12.90 -0.40
C SER A 89 14.45 -12.87 1.13
N ALA A 90 13.31 -12.40 1.66
CA ALA A 90 13.06 -12.16 3.08
C ALA A 90 11.73 -12.78 3.56
N GLU A 91 11.38 -13.95 3.05
CA GLU A 91 10.08 -14.60 3.31
C GLU A 91 9.85 -14.86 4.82
N CYS A 92 10.84 -15.42 5.51
CA CYS A 92 10.75 -15.70 6.95
C CYS A 92 10.57 -14.42 7.77
N GLU A 93 11.35 -13.38 7.46
CA GLU A 93 11.31 -12.09 8.16
C GLU A 93 9.97 -11.40 7.91
N ILE A 94 9.48 -11.41 6.68
CA ILE A 94 8.19 -10.84 6.29
C ILE A 94 7.06 -11.52 7.07
N MET A 95 6.97 -12.85 7.01
CA MET A 95 5.93 -13.60 7.73
C MET A 95 5.99 -13.32 9.24
N ARG A 96 7.16 -13.48 9.85
CA ARG A 96 7.32 -13.29 11.29
C ARG A 96 7.00 -11.87 11.73
N ASN A 97 7.61 -10.88 11.08
CA ASN A 97 7.49 -9.48 11.49
C ASN A 97 6.08 -8.95 11.28
N SER A 98 5.47 -9.26 10.13
CA SER A 98 4.10 -8.82 9.83
C SER A 98 3.07 -9.53 10.71
N ALA A 99 3.21 -10.84 10.94
CA ALA A 99 2.31 -11.58 11.82
C ALA A 99 2.33 -11.03 13.25
N LEU A 100 3.53 -10.82 13.84
CA LEU A 100 3.65 -10.21 15.18
C LEU A 100 3.00 -8.82 15.22
N THR A 101 3.30 -7.97 14.26
CA THR A 101 2.75 -6.61 14.17
C THR A 101 1.22 -6.63 14.09
N ASN A 102 0.65 -7.47 13.22
CA ASN A 102 -0.79 -7.53 12.99
C ASN A 102 -1.54 -8.13 14.19
N ILE A 103 -1.02 -9.22 14.78
CA ILE A 103 -1.62 -9.86 15.96
C ILE A 103 -1.59 -8.90 17.16
N ASN A 104 -0.43 -8.29 17.44
CA ASN A 104 -0.27 -7.41 18.59
C ASN A 104 -1.17 -6.17 18.47
N MET A 105 -1.24 -5.55 17.28
CA MET A 105 -2.02 -4.32 17.11
C MET A 105 -3.53 -4.57 17.23
N ILE A 106 -4.08 -5.62 16.64
CA ILE A 106 -5.51 -5.93 16.80
C ILE A 106 -5.82 -6.36 18.24
N HIS A 107 -4.91 -7.09 18.91
CA HIS A 107 -5.06 -7.43 20.32
C HIS A 107 -5.09 -6.19 21.20
N ALA A 108 -4.11 -5.30 21.08
CA ALA A 108 -4.06 -4.05 21.83
C ALA A 108 -5.30 -3.17 21.55
N SER A 109 -5.73 -3.08 20.28
CA SER A 109 -6.94 -2.35 19.88
C SER A 109 -8.20 -2.90 20.56
N SER A 110 -8.30 -4.24 20.71
CA SER A 110 -9.43 -4.88 21.38
C SER A 110 -9.51 -4.62 22.89
N LYS A 111 -8.41 -4.19 23.51
CA LYS A 111 -8.35 -3.82 24.92
C LYS A 111 -8.60 -2.32 25.17
N ASN A 112 -8.56 -1.51 24.14
CA ASN A 112 -8.67 -0.05 24.22
C ASN A 112 -9.97 0.50 23.61
N ASP A 113 -11.01 -0.32 23.48
CA ASP A 113 -12.35 0.07 23.01
C ASP A 113 -12.34 0.91 21.73
N VAL A 114 -11.45 0.57 20.79
CA VAL A 114 -11.36 1.24 19.49
C VAL A 114 -12.69 1.10 18.74
N SER A 115 -13.23 2.20 18.22
CA SER A 115 -14.55 2.19 17.58
C SER A 115 -14.51 1.56 16.18
N ARG A 116 -13.36 1.54 15.49
CA ARG A 116 -13.19 0.93 14.16
C ARG A 116 -11.72 0.59 13.90
N TYR A 117 -11.50 -0.55 13.26
CA TYR A 117 -10.17 -1.01 12.88
C TYR A 117 -10.08 -1.25 11.38
N PHE A 118 -9.15 -0.57 10.73
CA PHE A 118 -8.82 -0.76 9.33
C PHE A 118 -7.54 -1.59 9.19
N PHE A 119 -7.56 -2.56 8.30
CA PHE A 119 -6.41 -3.40 7.98
C PHE A 119 -6.05 -3.30 6.49
N SER A 120 -4.79 -2.98 6.21
CA SER A 120 -4.24 -3.02 4.86
C SER A 120 -3.81 -4.43 4.50
N SER A 121 -4.65 -5.12 3.75
CA SER A 121 -4.33 -6.38 3.09
C SER A 121 -3.76 -6.13 1.69
N SER A 122 -3.63 -7.16 0.89
CA SER A 122 -2.97 -7.11 -0.42
C SER A 122 -3.69 -7.99 -1.43
N ALA A 123 -3.59 -7.65 -2.70
CA ALA A 123 -3.96 -8.53 -3.82
C ALA A 123 -3.13 -9.83 -3.87
N CYS A 124 -2.04 -9.95 -3.11
CA CYS A 124 -1.27 -11.18 -2.97
C CYS A 124 -2.00 -12.29 -2.20
N VAL A 125 -3.16 -12.01 -1.58
CA VAL A 125 -4.01 -13.03 -0.93
C VAL A 125 -4.68 -13.96 -1.92
N TYR A 126 -4.74 -13.59 -3.20
CA TYR A 126 -5.38 -14.39 -4.22
C TYR A 126 -4.44 -15.44 -4.80
N ARG A 127 -5.05 -16.53 -5.26
CA ARG A 127 -4.40 -17.53 -6.11
C ARG A 127 -3.98 -16.96 -7.47
N ASP A 128 -3.22 -17.72 -8.21
CA ASP A 128 -3.03 -17.44 -9.62
C ASP A 128 -4.35 -17.59 -10.39
N MET A 129 -4.48 -16.79 -11.45
CA MET A 129 -5.60 -16.89 -12.36
C MET A 129 -5.44 -18.08 -13.30
N ASN A 130 -6.54 -18.79 -13.58
CA ASN A 130 -6.58 -19.71 -14.69
C ASN A 130 -6.57 -18.94 -16.02
N PRO A 131 -6.01 -19.48 -17.10
CA PRO A 131 -5.93 -18.79 -18.39
C PRO A 131 -7.27 -18.35 -18.99
N GLU A 132 -8.35 -18.98 -18.59
CA GLU A 132 -9.72 -18.75 -19.07
C GLU A 132 -10.48 -17.70 -18.23
N GLU A 133 -9.93 -17.31 -17.07
CA GLU A 133 -10.53 -16.31 -16.20
C GLU A 133 -10.17 -14.89 -16.68
N SER A 134 -11.17 -14.02 -16.74
CA SER A 134 -10.96 -12.61 -17.07
C SER A 134 -10.50 -11.79 -15.87
N GLU A 135 -11.08 -12.06 -14.68
CA GLU A 135 -10.85 -11.33 -13.45
C GLU A 135 -11.12 -12.23 -12.23
N LEU A 136 -10.47 -11.92 -11.10
CA LEU A 136 -10.79 -12.47 -9.78
C LEU A 136 -11.65 -11.47 -9.01
N ASN A 137 -12.69 -11.98 -8.35
CA ASN A 137 -13.51 -11.18 -7.44
C ASN A 137 -13.06 -11.37 -5.97
N GLU A 138 -13.65 -10.60 -5.07
CA GLU A 138 -13.22 -10.62 -3.66
C GLU A 138 -13.44 -11.95 -2.96
N ASP A 139 -14.37 -12.79 -3.43
CA ASP A 139 -14.63 -14.12 -2.85
C ASP A 139 -13.64 -15.18 -3.34
N ASP A 140 -12.95 -14.94 -4.47
CA ASP A 140 -11.93 -15.83 -5.03
C ASP A 140 -10.62 -15.93 -4.19
N ALA A 141 -10.54 -15.20 -3.08
CA ALA A 141 -9.54 -15.46 -2.06
C ALA A 141 -9.74 -16.82 -1.35
N TYR A 142 -10.89 -17.46 -1.57
CA TYR A 142 -11.18 -18.79 -1.03
C TYR A 142 -11.74 -19.70 -2.13
N PRO A 143 -11.31 -21.01 -2.19
CA PRO A 143 -10.34 -21.63 -1.27
C PRO A 143 -8.97 -20.97 -1.34
N ALA A 144 -8.32 -20.81 -0.17
CA ALA A 144 -7.08 -20.08 -0.04
C ALA A 144 -5.90 -20.76 -0.75
N GLN A 145 -5.23 -20.03 -1.65
CA GLN A 145 -4.06 -20.50 -2.38
C GLN A 145 -3.15 -19.33 -2.81
N PRO A 146 -2.71 -18.47 -1.86
CA PRO A 146 -1.69 -17.45 -2.15
C PRO A 146 -0.41 -18.08 -2.70
N ASP A 147 0.28 -17.37 -3.60
CA ASP A 147 1.48 -17.87 -4.28
C ASP A 147 2.79 -17.63 -3.50
N ASN A 148 2.74 -16.90 -2.40
CA ASN A 148 3.91 -16.59 -1.60
C ASN A 148 3.54 -16.34 -0.13
N GLU A 149 4.56 -16.36 0.73
CA GLU A 149 4.44 -16.23 2.18
C GLU A 149 3.85 -14.89 2.62
N TYR A 150 4.12 -13.82 1.88
CA TYR A 150 3.49 -12.53 2.13
C TYR A 150 1.97 -12.58 1.94
N GLY A 151 1.50 -13.24 0.88
CA GLY A 151 0.07 -13.45 0.63
C GLY A 151 -0.59 -14.29 1.71
N TRP A 152 0.06 -15.37 2.15
CA TRP A 152 -0.42 -16.21 3.25
C TRP A 152 -0.49 -15.45 4.57
N GLU A 153 0.52 -14.65 4.91
CA GLU A 153 0.50 -13.83 6.11
C GLU A 153 -0.65 -12.82 6.07
N LYS A 154 -0.83 -12.12 4.95
CA LYS A 154 -1.91 -11.14 4.79
C LYS A 154 -3.29 -11.78 4.94
N LEU A 155 -3.52 -12.93 4.32
CA LEU A 155 -4.79 -13.65 4.44
C LEU A 155 -5.03 -14.16 5.86
N TYR A 156 -3.98 -14.65 6.54
CA TYR A 156 -4.05 -15.02 7.94
C TYR A 156 -4.39 -13.82 8.83
N ALA A 157 -3.78 -12.66 8.60
CA ALA A 157 -4.06 -11.43 9.35
C ALA A 157 -5.50 -10.92 9.12
N GLU A 158 -6.06 -11.05 7.90
CA GLU A 158 -7.50 -10.82 7.67
C GLU A 158 -8.36 -11.68 8.59
N ARG A 159 -8.06 -12.99 8.67
CA ARG A 159 -8.82 -13.96 9.51
C ARG A 159 -8.72 -13.62 10.99
N ILE A 160 -7.54 -13.24 11.47
CA ILE A 160 -7.33 -12.82 12.86
C ILE A 160 -8.14 -11.55 13.15
N ALA A 161 -8.03 -10.51 12.32
CA ALA A 161 -8.78 -9.27 12.51
C ALA A 161 -10.30 -9.51 12.56
N MET A 162 -10.84 -10.30 11.62
CA MET A 162 -12.25 -10.66 11.60
C MET A 162 -12.69 -11.46 12.85
N ALA A 163 -11.84 -12.36 13.37
CA ALA A 163 -12.12 -13.11 14.59
C ALA A 163 -12.20 -12.19 15.81
N TYR A 164 -11.25 -11.24 15.93
CA TYR A 164 -11.29 -10.22 16.97
C TYR A 164 -12.51 -9.31 16.83
N GLY A 165 -12.84 -8.88 15.61
CA GLY A 165 -14.04 -8.08 15.34
C GLY A 165 -15.30 -8.75 15.88
N ARG A 166 -15.52 -10.01 15.54
CA ARG A 166 -16.68 -10.79 16.06
C ARG A 166 -16.67 -10.98 17.58
N ARG A 167 -15.49 -11.20 18.17
CA ARG A 167 -15.37 -11.47 19.62
C ARG A 167 -15.55 -10.23 20.47
N PHE A 168 -15.02 -9.09 20.00
CA PHE A 168 -14.97 -7.84 20.77
C PHE A 168 -15.89 -6.74 20.21
N ASN A 169 -16.72 -7.09 19.22
CA ASN A 169 -17.65 -6.16 18.56
C ASN A 169 -16.97 -4.91 18.00
N ILE A 170 -15.81 -5.09 17.34
CA ILE A 170 -15.07 -4.03 16.66
C ILE A 170 -15.36 -4.12 15.16
N PRO A 171 -15.94 -3.10 14.54
CA PRO A 171 -16.09 -3.04 13.08
C PRO A 171 -14.73 -3.11 12.38
N ILE A 172 -14.48 -4.20 11.65
CA ILE A 172 -13.24 -4.41 10.89
C ILE A 172 -13.47 -4.01 9.44
N ARG A 173 -12.51 -3.27 8.86
CA ARG A 173 -12.50 -2.91 7.44
C ARG A 173 -11.19 -3.38 6.82
N ILE A 174 -11.29 -4.20 5.78
CA ILE A 174 -10.14 -4.86 5.15
C ILE A 174 -10.04 -4.40 3.71
N ALA A 175 -8.95 -3.72 3.36
CA ALA A 175 -8.65 -3.33 2.00
C ALA A 175 -7.55 -4.20 1.40
N ARG A 176 -7.83 -4.88 0.29
CA ARG A 176 -6.85 -5.60 -0.51
C ARG A 176 -6.28 -4.66 -1.56
N PHE A 177 -5.13 -4.07 -1.23
CA PHE A 177 -4.50 -3.10 -2.10
C PHE A 177 -3.92 -3.75 -3.36
N GLN A 178 -4.25 -3.17 -4.49
CA GLN A 178 -3.47 -3.36 -5.71
C GLN A 178 -2.23 -2.45 -5.69
N ASN A 179 -1.42 -2.45 -6.76
CA ASN A 179 -0.16 -1.72 -6.75
C ASN A 179 -0.39 -0.21 -6.59
N CYS A 180 -0.07 0.32 -5.41
CA CYS A 180 -0.11 1.75 -5.13
C CYS A 180 1.22 2.41 -5.51
N TYR A 181 1.17 3.61 -6.11
CA TYR A 181 2.33 4.41 -6.51
C TYR A 181 2.05 5.91 -6.35
N GLY A 182 3.11 6.71 -6.32
CA GLY A 182 3.02 8.16 -6.20
C GLY A 182 4.34 8.78 -5.72
N PRO A 183 4.38 10.10 -5.56
CA PRO A 183 5.50 10.81 -4.91
C PRO A 183 5.73 10.33 -3.47
N GLU A 184 6.94 10.53 -2.96
CA GLU A 184 7.34 10.19 -1.58
C GLU A 184 7.30 8.68 -1.25
N GLY A 185 7.16 7.81 -2.27
CA GLY A 185 7.40 6.38 -2.15
C GLY A 185 8.87 6.02 -2.30
N THR A 186 9.25 4.82 -1.86
CA THR A 186 10.60 4.28 -2.10
C THR A 186 10.86 4.25 -3.60
N TRP A 187 11.92 4.91 -4.04
CA TRP A 187 12.26 5.09 -5.46
C TRP A 187 13.62 4.51 -5.85
N GLU A 188 14.40 4.06 -4.86
CA GLU A 188 15.72 3.44 -5.03
C GLU A 188 16.02 2.43 -3.91
N GLY A 189 17.16 1.74 -3.99
CA GLY A 189 17.65 0.83 -2.94
C GLY A 189 17.12 -0.60 -3.00
N GLY A 190 16.46 -1.00 -4.11
CA GLY A 190 16.04 -2.37 -4.37
C GLY A 190 14.68 -2.77 -3.76
N ARG A 191 14.02 -1.86 -3.04
CA ARG A 191 12.66 -2.06 -2.51
C ARG A 191 11.60 -1.31 -3.31
N GLU A 192 11.98 -0.54 -4.31
CA GLU A 192 11.08 0.23 -5.15
C GLU A 192 10.20 -0.65 -6.04
N LYS A 193 8.97 -0.20 -6.28
CA LYS A 193 8.04 -0.83 -7.22
C LYS A 193 8.25 -0.32 -8.65
N ALA A 194 7.75 -1.05 -9.64
CA ALA A 194 7.97 -0.79 -11.06
C ALA A 194 7.75 0.68 -11.49
N PRO A 195 6.66 1.39 -11.13
CA PRO A 195 6.51 2.79 -11.53
C PRO A 195 7.64 3.69 -11.04
N ALA A 196 8.07 3.53 -9.79
CA ALA A 196 9.16 4.33 -9.21
C ALA A 196 10.51 3.96 -9.84
N ALA A 197 10.81 2.66 -10.01
CA ALA A 197 12.04 2.18 -10.64
C ALA A 197 12.17 2.69 -12.08
N ILE A 198 11.07 2.65 -12.86
CA ILE A 198 11.06 3.13 -14.25
C ILE A 198 11.23 4.65 -14.29
N CYS A 199 10.50 5.39 -13.45
CA CYS A 199 10.67 6.85 -13.36
C CYS A 199 12.12 7.23 -13.04
N ARG A 200 12.77 6.53 -12.10
CA ARG A 200 14.19 6.75 -11.77
C ARG A 200 15.10 6.48 -12.97
N LYS A 201 14.98 5.29 -13.58
CA LYS A 201 15.81 4.91 -14.74
C LYS A 201 15.69 5.92 -15.88
N VAL A 202 14.46 6.39 -16.17
CA VAL A 202 14.22 7.40 -17.20
C VAL A 202 14.77 8.77 -16.77
N ALA A 203 14.71 9.14 -15.49
CA ALA A 203 15.27 10.39 -14.99
C ALA A 203 16.80 10.42 -15.11
N GLU A 204 17.47 9.33 -14.73
CA GLU A 204 18.92 9.14 -14.79
C GLU A 204 19.47 9.02 -16.21
N ALA A 205 18.71 8.45 -17.15
CA ALA A 205 19.14 8.23 -18.52
C ALA A 205 19.33 9.55 -19.29
N SER A 206 20.39 9.63 -20.10
CA SER A 206 20.59 10.71 -21.06
C SER A 206 19.55 10.65 -22.18
N ASN A 207 19.25 11.77 -22.81
CA ASN A 207 18.44 11.75 -24.05
C ASN A 207 19.20 11.00 -25.16
N GLY A 208 18.55 10.04 -25.82
CA GLY A 208 19.16 9.11 -26.76
C GLY A 208 19.79 7.86 -26.11
N GLY A 209 19.73 7.76 -24.76
CA GLY A 209 20.25 6.63 -24.01
C GLY A 209 19.37 5.38 -24.01
N THR A 210 19.72 4.40 -23.19
CA THR A 210 19.03 3.11 -23.05
C THR A 210 18.74 2.83 -21.57
N ILE A 211 17.60 2.21 -21.28
CA ILE A 211 17.27 1.68 -19.95
C ILE A 211 17.02 0.18 -20.00
N ASP A 212 17.45 -0.52 -18.96
CA ASP A 212 17.22 -1.95 -18.80
C ASP A 212 15.85 -2.22 -18.18
N VAL A 213 15.07 -3.13 -18.79
CA VAL A 213 13.77 -3.60 -18.32
C VAL A 213 13.84 -5.11 -18.11
N TRP A 214 13.41 -5.58 -16.94
CA TRP A 214 13.42 -7.00 -16.61
C TRP A 214 12.31 -7.76 -17.35
N GLY A 215 12.65 -8.94 -17.86
CA GLY A 215 11.76 -9.80 -18.63
C GLY A 215 11.52 -9.29 -20.05
N ASP A 216 10.46 -9.76 -20.66
CA ASP A 216 10.06 -9.44 -22.04
C ASP A 216 9.14 -8.21 -22.17
N GLY A 217 8.86 -7.53 -21.07
CA GLY A 217 8.00 -6.33 -21.02
C GLY A 217 6.50 -6.61 -21.14
N THR A 218 6.07 -7.86 -21.32
CA THR A 218 4.65 -8.21 -21.57
C THR A 218 3.79 -8.37 -20.32
N ALA A 219 4.39 -8.48 -19.13
CA ALA A 219 3.67 -8.69 -17.89
C ALA A 219 2.68 -7.54 -17.61
N MET A 220 1.40 -7.90 -17.43
CA MET A 220 0.31 -6.94 -17.25
C MET A 220 0.12 -6.57 -15.78
N ARG A 221 -0.04 -5.27 -15.49
CA ARG A 221 -0.26 -4.73 -14.13
C ARG A 221 -1.22 -3.56 -14.16
N ALA A 222 -1.97 -3.42 -13.07
CA ALA A 222 -2.70 -2.19 -12.76
C ALA A 222 -1.96 -1.41 -11.67
N PHE A 223 -2.00 -0.08 -11.77
CA PHE A 223 -1.33 0.82 -10.84
C PHE A 223 -2.30 1.90 -10.38
N THR A 224 -2.48 2.02 -9.07
CA THR A 224 -3.39 2.97 -8.44
C THR A 224 -2.61 4.13 -7.85
N TYR A 225 -2.95 5.34 -8.26
CA TYR A 225 -2.30 6.54 -7.72
C TYR A 225 -2.68 6.74 -6.24
N ILE A 226 -1.75 7.25 -5.45
CA ILE A 226 -1.89 7.37 -3.99
C ILE A 226 -3.16 8.11 -3.57
N ASP A 227 -3.54 9.20 -4.22
CA ASP A 227 -4.74 9.95 -3.86
C ASP A 227 -6.02 9.12 -4.02
N ASP A 228 -6.15 8.37 -5.12
CA ASP A 228 -7.28 7.46 -5.36
C ASP A 228 -7.30 6.33 -4.32
N MET A 229 -6.13 5.79 -3.97
CA MET A 229 -6.01 4.78 -2.91
C MET A 229 -6.51 5.32 -1.58
N LEU A 230 -6.13 6.54 -1.20
CA LEU A 230 -6.57 7.18 0.04
C LEU A 230 -8.08 7.44 0.05
N ASP A 231 -8.64 7.87 -1.08
CA ASP A 231 -10.10 8.06 -1.21
C ASP A 231 -10.84 6.74 -0.99
N GLY A 232 -10.32 5.63 -1.55
CA GLY A 232 -10.87 4.29 -1.32
C GLY A 232 -10.75 3.83 0.14
N ILE A 233 -9.62 4.08 0.80
CA ILE A 233 -9.43 3.77 2.23
C ILE A 233 -10.48 4.50 3.07
N ILE A 234 -10.63 5.81 2.89
CA ILE A 234 -11.57 6.62 3.66
C ILE A 234 -13.02 6.19 3.41
N MET A 235 -13.38 5.91 2.16
CA MET A 235 -14.71 5.44 1.82
C MET A 235 -15.00 4.08 2.48
N LEU A 236 -14.07 3.13 2.39
CA LEU A 236 -14.22 1.82 3.00
C LEU A 236 -14.33 1.90 4.53
N VAL A 237 -13.47 2.71 5.16
CA VAL A 237 -13.49 2.88 6.63
C VAL A 237 -14.85 3.35 7.12
N HIS A 238 -15.53 4.23 6.39
CA HIS A 238 -16.84 4.75 6.77
C HIS A 238 -18.04 3.94 6.24
N SER A 239 -17.80 2.85 5.54
CA SER A 239 -18.85 1.93 5.07
C SER A 239 -19.18 0.86 6.11
N ASP A 240 -20.18 0.02 5.80
CA ASP A 240 -20.56 -1.15 6.59
C ASP A 240 -20.02 -2.47 6.02
N LEU A 241 -19.12 -2.42 5.02
CA LEU A 241 -18.52 -3.61 4.41
C LEU A 241 -17.53 -4.27 5.37
N GLU A 242 -17.81 -5.51 5.78
CA GLU A 242 -17.00 -6.28 6.75
C GLU A 242 -16.03 -7.27 6.09
N ASN A 243 -16.27 -7.64 4.83
CA ASN A 243 -15.42 -8.56 4.08
C ASN A 243 -14.28 -7.82 3.39
N GLY A 244 -13.26 -8.56 2.94
CA GLY A 244 -12.17 -8.00 2.15
C GLY A 244 -12.67 -7.28 0.90
N VAL A 245 -12.14 -6.09 0.62
CA VAL A 245 -12.54 -5.22 -0.48
C VAL A 245 -11.31 -4.88 -1.31
N ASN A 246 -11.39 -5.12 -2.61
CA ASN A 246 -10.35 -4.72 -3.54
C ASN A 246 -10.36 -3.19 -3.72
N ILE A 247 -9.19 -2.57 -3.61
CA ILE A 247 -9.01 -1.16 -3.96
C ILE A 247 -7.88 -1.05 -4.97
N GLY A 248 -8.24 -0.68 -6.18
CA GLY A 248 -7.27 -0.54 -7.25
C GLY A 248 -7.89 -0.09 -8.58
N ARG A 249 -7.05 0.36 -9.48
CA ARG A 249 -7.45 0.74 -10.84
C ARG A 249 -7.64 -0.53 -11.69
N GLN A 250 -8.65 -0.52 -12.55
CA GLN A 250 -8.92 -1.64 -13.48
C GLN A 250 -8.33 -1.44 -14.89
N GLU A 251 -7.49 -0.42 -15.09
CA GLU A 251 -6.73 -0.25 -16.32
C GLU A 251 -5.41 -0.99 -16.21
N TYR A 252 -5.26 -2.04 -16.98
CA TYR A 252 -4.06 -2.88 -17.02
C TYR A 252 -3.16 -2.45 -18.15
N VAL A 253 -1.88 -2.31 -17.87
CA VAL A 253 -0.84 -1.98 -18.85
C VAL A 253 0.29 -2.98 -18.76
N SER A 254 0.95 -3.26 -19.88
CA SER A 254 2.19 -4.00 -19.90
C SER A 254 3.34 -3.16 -19.28
N VAL A 255 4.40 -3.83 -18.86
CA VAL A 255 5.59 -3.12 -18.37
C VAL A 255 6.16 -2.20 -19.46
N ASP A 256 6.15 -2.64 -20.73
CA ASP A 256 6.61 -1.82 -21.85
C ASP A 256 5.72 -0.58 -22.09
N GLU A 257 4.41 -0.71 -21.97
CA GLU A 257 3.50 0.44 -22.05
C GLU A 257 3.76 1.42 -20.92
N LEU A 258 3.97 0.93 -19.68
CA LEU A 258 4.34 1.76 -18.55
C LEU A 258 5.63 2.54 -18.83
N VAL A 259 6.65 1.88 -19.36
CA VAL A 259 7.93 2.51 -19.76
C VAL A 259 7.72 3.60 -20.81
N LYS A 260 6.95 3.29 -21.87
CA LYS A 260 6.65 4.26 -22.94
C LYS A 260 5.93 5.51 -22.42
N ILE A 261 4.97 5.33 -21.50
CA ILE A 261 4.28 6.47 -20.86
C ILE A 261 5.27 7.34 -20.08
N VAL A 262 6.19 6.75 -19.32
CA VAL A 262 7.18 7.52 -18.56
C VAL A 262 8.17 8.23 -19.47
N ILE A 263 8.61 7.61 -20.57
CA ILE A 263 9.47 8.24 -21.58
C ILE A 263 8.75 9.44 -22.23
N GLU A 264 7.49 9.28 -22.57
CA GLU A 264 6.66 10.36 -23.10
C GLU A 264 6.53 11.53 -22.10
N VAL A 265 6.21 11.22 -20.83
CA VAL A 265 6.13 12.20 -19.75
C VAL A 265 7.45 12.95 -19.55
N ALA A 266 8.57 12.24 -19.69
CA ALA A 266 9.90 12.83 -19.56
C ALA A 266 10.30 13.72 -20.74
N GLY A 267 9.63 13.59 -21.89
CA GLY A 267 10.00 14.27 -23.14
C GLY A 267 11.37 13.85 -23.67
N LYS A 268 11.80 12.61 -23.40
CA LYS A 268 13.10 12.05 -23.80
C LYS A 268 12.95 11.03 -24.93
N ASN A 269 14.01 10.83 -25.68
CA ASN A 269 14.14 9.70 -26.61
C ASN A 269 15.01 8.65 -25.92
N ILE A 270 14.44 7.52 -25.48
CA ILE A 270 15.14 6.45 -24.74
C ILE A 270 14.80 5.11 -25.34
N GLN A 271 15.81 4.27 -25.51
CA GLN A 271 15.66 2.90 -25.98
C GLN A 271 15.42 1.94 -24.80
N ILE A 272 14.59 0.94 -25.02
CA ILE A 272 14.31 -0.12 -24.06
C ILE A 272 15.19 -1.33 -24.42
N LYS A 273 15.91 -1.84 -23.42
CA LYS A 273 16.68 -3.09 -23.52
C LYS A 273 16.11 -4.08 -22.52
N HIS A 274 15.55 -5.18 -23.02
CA HIS A 274 15.11 -6.27 -22.16
C HIS A 274 16.29 -7.09 -21.65
N ILE A 275 16.30 -7.38 -20.37
CA ILE A 275 17.32 -8.20 -19.71
C ILE A 275 16.66 -9.25 -18.82
N GLU A 276 17.36 -10.36 -18.55
CA GLU A 276 16.91 -11.34 -17.58
C GLU A 276 16.76 -10.72 -16.19
N GLY A 277 15.71 -11.14 -15.47
CA GLY A 277 15.44 -10.65 -14.13
C GLY A 277 14.19 -11.29 -13.52
N PRO A 278 13.93 -11.09 -12.23
CA PRO A 278 12.76 -11.64 -11.56
C PRO A 278 11.47 -11.05 -12.16
N VAL A 279 10.73 -11.89 -12.85
CA VAL A 279 9.41 -11.55 -13.41
C VAL A 279 8.37 -12.17 -12.48
N GLY A 280 7.53 -11.36 -11.88
CA GLY A 280 6.39 -11.86 -11.10
C GLY A 280 5.32 -12.50 -11.99
N VAL A 281 4.16 -12.81 -11.42
CA VAL A 281 3.00 -13.41 -12.11
C VAL A 281 2.69 -12.70 -13.42
N LYS A 282 2.34 -13.42 -14.48
CA LYS A 282 2.10 -12.84 -15.82
C LYS A 282 0.94 -11.85 -15.83
N ALA A 283 -0.18 -12.19 -15.21
CA ALA A 283 -1.33 -11.30 -15.08
C ALA A 283 -2.17 -11.67 -13.85
N ARG A 284 -2.71 -10.69 -13.15
CA ARG A 284 -3.78 -10.83 -12.18
C ARG A 284 -4.70 -9.64 -12.32
N ASN A 285 -5.90 -9.91 -12.78
CA ASN A 285 -6.94 -8.90 -12.93
C ASN A 285 -7.95 -9.05 -11.78
N PHE A 286 -8.40 -7.95 -11.21
CA PHE A 286 -9.32 -7.98 -10.08
C PHE A 286 -10.52 -7.10 -10.33
N THR A 287 -11.71 -7.57 -9.94
CA THR A 287 -12.87 -6.70 -9.88
C THR A 287 -12.75 -5.74 -8.68
N ASN A 288 -13.41 -4.61 -8.77
CA ASN A 288 -13.55 -3.65 -7.66
C ASN A 288 -15.03 -3.39 -7.36
N GLU A 289 -15.90 -4.39 -7.56
CA GLU A 289 -17.35 -4.19 -7.50
C GLU A 289 -17.80 -3.70 -6.12
N ARG A 290 -17.23 -4.25 -5.03
CA ARG A 290 -17.63 -3.86 -3.68
C ARG A 290 -17.37 -2.38 -3.41
N ILE A 291 -16.19 -1.88 -3.76
CA ILE A 291 -15.87 -0.47 -3.54
C ILE A 291 -16.59 0.45 -4.53
N LYS A 292 -16.81 0.00 -5.77
CA LYS A 292 -17.61 0.74 -6.77
C LYS A 292 -19.06 0.91 -6.33
N ASN A 293 -19.65 -0.10 -5.70
CA ASN A 293 -21.00 -0.01 -5.16
C ASN A 293 -21.12 1.01 -4.00
N LEU A 294 -20.01 1.40 -3.38
CA LEU A 294 -19.95 2.54 -2.46
C LEU A 294 -19.81 3.89 -3.18
N GLY A 295 -19.63 3.90 -4.50
CA GLY A 295 -19.42 5.11 -5.31
C GLY A 295 -17.96 5.49 -5.51
N TRP A 296 -16.99 4.61 -5.19
CA TRP A 296 -15.59 4.88 -5.46
C TRP A 296 -15.21 4.58 -6.92
N GLU A 297 -14.46 5.49 -7.49
CA GLU A 297 -13.81 5.34 -8.79
C GLU A 297 -12.42 5.97 -8.75
N SER A 298 -11.47 5.38 -9.48
CA SER A 298 -10.16 6.00 -9.67
C SER A 298 -10.28 7.19 -10.62
N LYS A 299 -9.83 8.36 -10.18
CA LYS A 299 -9.97 9.64 -10.90
C LYS A 299 -8.69 10.05 -11.64
N ILE A 300 -7.54 9.68 -11.09
CA ILE A 300 -6.24 10.08 -11.64
C ILE A 300 -5.84 9.09 -12.74
N SER A 301 -5.67 9.56 -13.97
CA SER A 301 -5.18 8.71 -15.07
C SER A 301 -3.76 8.23 -14.80
N LEU A 302 -3.39 7.07 -15.36
CA LEU A 302 -2.03 6.52 -15.20
C LEU A 302 -0.97 7.53 -15.66
N LYS A 303 -1.19 8.18 -16.81
CA LYS A 303 -0.27 9.19 -17.35
C LYS A 303 -0.12 10.39 -16.42
N GLU A 304 -1.20 10.89 -15.85
CA GLU A 304 -1.17 12.00 -14.90
C GLU A 304 -0.43 11.63 -13.62
N GLY A 305 -0.76 10.47 -13.02
CA GLY A 305 -0.09 9.97 -11.81
C GLY A 305 1.41 9.74 -12.06
N LEU A 306 1.78 9.19 -13.22
CA LEU A 306 3.19 9.02 -13.61
C LEU A 306 3.89 10.36 -13.82
N SER A 307 3.22 11.36 -14.39
CA SER A 307 3.79 12.70 -14.55
C SER A 307 4.15 13.33 -13.20
N ARG A 308 3.25 13.25 -12.23
CA ARG A 308 3.48 13.75 -10.87
C ARG A 308 4.61 12.97 -10.17
N THR A 309 4.61 11.64 -10.30
CA THR A 309 5.62 10.77 -9.71
C THR A 309 7.00 10.99 -10.33
N TYR A 310 7.07 11.07 -11.66
CA TYR A 310 8.31 11.34 -12.38
C TYR A 310 8.91 12.69 -12.01
N SER A 311 8.09 13.74 -11.98
CA SER A 311 8.57 15.10 -11.61
C SER A 311 9.19 15.11 -10.22
N TRP A 312 8.58 14.41 -9.26
CA TRP A 312 9.12 14.29 -7.92
C TRP A 312 10.42 13.48 -7.91
N ILE A 313 10.45 12.28 -8.52
CA ILE A 313 11.66 11.43 -8.58
C ILE A 313 12.81 12.16 -9.28
N LYS A 314 12.52 12.84 -10.40
CA LYS A 314 13.53 13.66 -11.10
C LYS A 314 14.17 14.67 -10.16
N SER A 315 13.38 15.36 -9.35
CA SER A 315 13.91 16.32 -8.36
C SER A 315 14.79 15.65 -7.29
N GLN A 316 14.51 14.38 -6.91
CA GLN A 316 15.37 13.63 -5.98
C GLN A 316 16.69 13.23 -6.64
N VAL A 317 16.66 12.76 -7.90
CA VAL A 317 17.87 12.44 -8.68
C VAL A 317 18.78 13.66 -8.83
N GLU A 318 18.21 14.82 -9.17
CA GLU A 318 18.94 16.06 -9.31
C GLU A 318 19.60 16.50 -8.00
N LYS A 319 18.91 16.40 -6.87
CA LYS A 319 19.45 16.71 -5.53
C LYS A 319 20.61 15.81 -5.12
N LYS A 320 20.62 14.54 -5.57
CA LYS A 320 21.73 13.61 -5.28
C LYS A 320 22.98 13.89 -6.11
N SER A 321 22.78 14.48 -7.29
CA SER A 321 23.88 14.79 -8.22
C SER A 321 24.54 16.15 -7.95
N SER A 322 23.95 16.95 -7.06
CA SER A 322 24.43 18.24 -6.59
C SER A 322 25.24 18.14 -5.31
#